data_f821e092d1507b88f087c0bf4b11df92
#
_entry.id   f821e092d1507b88f087c0bf4b11df92
#
_cell.length_a   1.000
_cell.length_b   1.000
_cell.length_c   1.000
_cell.angle_alpha   90.00
_cell.angle_beta   90.00
_cell.angle_gamma   90.00
#
_symmetry.space_group_name_H-M   'P 1'
#
loop_
_entity.id
_entity.type
_entity.pdbx_description
1 polymer ?
#
loop_
_entity_poly.entity_id
_entity_poly.type
_entity_poly.pdbx_seq_one_letter_code
_entity_poly.pdbx_strand_id
1 'polypeptide(L)'
;MKTSEMAIEMKKTLENLVNLFLDRNSQYAGEEEWAANFIRNAKIIEAMRVDKIMTKPYGKSIAMVVDKVDRLVNGILVKEQGIKITHLEDSIDDAIVYLFITKMLLKEVDIIE
;
A
#
# COMPACT_ATOMS: atom_id res chain seq x y z
N MET A 1 21.66 29.00 -1.72
CA MET A 1 21.94 27.95 -2.74
C MET A 1 21.85 28.59 -4.14
N LYS A 2 22.82 28.33 -4.99
CA LYS A 2 22.79 28.76 -6.38
C LYS A 2 21.82 27.91 -7.21
N THR A 3 21.30 28.46 -8.30
CA THR A 3 20.40 27.74 -9.21
C THR A 3 20.99 26.42 -9.70
N SER A 4 22.29 26.42 -10.02
CA SER A 4 22.99 25.21 -10.46
C SER A 4 23.06 24.12 -9.38
N GLU A 5 23.22 24.52 -8.12
CA GLU A 5 23.22 23.59 -6.98
C GLU A 5 21.84 23.01 -6.76
N MET A 6 20.80 23.82 -6.88
CA MET A 6 19.41 23.37 -6.77
C MET A 6 19.07 22.35 -7.86
N ALA A 7 19.52 22.59 -9.09
CA ALA A 7 19.30 21.67 -10.20
C ALA A 7 19.95 20.30 -9.93
N ILE A 8 21.16 20.28 -9.36
CA ILE A 8 21.84 19.03 -8.98
C ILE A 8 21.05 18.28 -7.91
N GLU A 9 20.59 18.97 -6.87
CA GLU A 9 19.79 18.35 -5.81
C GLU A 9 18.46 17.80 -6.33
N MET A 10 17.80 18.55 -7.21
CA MET A 10 16.55 18.09 -7.84
C MET A 10 16.77 16.83 -8.66
N LYS A 11 17.85 16.77 -9.44
CA LYS A 11 18.18 15.60 -10.24
C LYS A 11 18.39 14.37 -9.36
N LYS A 12 19.16 14.50 -8.26
CA LYS A 12 19.37 13.41 -7.30
C LYS A 12 18.05 12.91 -6.70
N THR A 13 17.20 13.84 -6.29
CA THR A 13 15.89 13.51 -5.72
C THR A 13 15.03 12.73 -6.71
N LEU A 14 14.97 13.19 -7.96
CA LEU A 14 14.20 12.53 -9.01
C LEU A 14 14.74 11.13 -9.32
N GLU A 15 16.08 10.98 -9.39
CA GLU A 15 16.70 9.66 -9.60
C GLU A 15 16.36 8.68 -8.47
N ASN A 16 16.43 9.16 -7.22
CA ASN A 16 16.09 8.35 -6.05
C ASN A 16 14.60 7.94 -6.07
N LEU A 17 13.71 8.85 -6.45
CA LEU A 17 12.28 8.55 -6.55
C LEU A 17 11.98 7.54 -7.66
N VAL A 18 12.66 7.65 -8.80
CA VAL A 18 12.51 6.67 -9.89
C VAL A 18 12.97 5.28 -9.42
N ASN A 19 14.12 5.20 -8.76
CA ASN A 19 14.65 3.93 -8.25
C ASN A 19 13.73 3.32 -7.21
N LEU A 20 13.20 4.14 -6.30
CA LEU A 20 12.24 3.70 -5.30
C LEU A 20 10.95 3.17 -5.94
N PHE A 21 10.44 3.87 -6.95
CA PHE A 21 9.27 3.44 -7.70
C PHE A 21 9.50 2.08 -8.38
N LEU A 22 10.63 1.92 -9.06
CA LEU A 22 10.96 0.68 -9.75
C LEU A 22 11.07 -0.49 -8.78
N ASP A 23 11.73 -0.28 -7.64
CA ASP A 23 11.88 -1.30 -6.61
C ASP A 23 10.51 -1.74 -6.06
N ARG A 24 9.70 -0.80 -5.64
CA ARG A 24 8.37 -1.09 -5.08
C ARG A 24 7.43 -1.69 -6.10
N ASN A 25 7.42 -1.17 -7.31
CA ASN A 25 6.54 -1.67 -8.36
C ASN A 25 6.88 -3.11 -8.76
N SER A 26 8.16 -3.46 -8.81
CA SER A 26 8.58 -4.84 -9.10
C SER A 26 8.13 -5.81 -8.01
N GLN A 27 8.03 -5.35 -6.75
CA GLN A 27 7.58 -6.16 -5.64
C GLN A 27 6.07 -6.40 -5.63
N TYR A 28 5.27 -5.42 -6.06
CA TYR A 28 3.81 -5.46 -5.90
C TYR A 28 3.02 -5.63 -7.20
N ALA A 29 3.49 -5.07 -8.30
CA ALA A 29 2.80 -5.11 -9.59
C ALA A 29 3.52 -5.95 -10.64
N GLY A 30 4.84 -6.19 -10.47
CA GLY A 30 5.67 -6.87 -11.46
C GLY A 30 5.95 -5.98 -12.67
N GLU A 31 6.20 -6.61 -13.82
CA GLU A 31 6.58 -5.90 -15.05
C GLU A 31 5.38 -5.55 -15.95
N GLU A 32 4.21 -6.15 -15.72
CA GLU A 32 3.09 -6.08 -16.66
C GLU A 32 2.40 -4.73 -16.71
N GLU A 33 2.00 -4.21 -15.56
CA GLU A 33 1.22 -2.98 -15.47
C GLU A 33 1.65 -2.18 -14.25
N TRP A 34 2.20 -0.99 -14.49
CA TRP A 34 2.72 -0.14 -13.41
C TRP A 34 1.65 0.26 -12.37
N ALA A 35 0.39 0.37 -12.80
CA ALA A 35 -0.71 0.78 -11.92
C ALA A 35 -1.52 -0.41 -11.38
N ALA A 36 -1.07 -1.65 -11.60
CA ALA A 36 -1.85 -2.84 -11.26
C ALA A 36 -2.28 -2.88 -9.80
N ASN A 37 -1.43 -2.50 -8.86
CA ASN A 37 -1.77 -2.41 -7.45
C ASN A 37 -2.95 -1.49 -7.19
N PHE A 38 -2.87 -0.28 -7.75
CA PHE A 38 -3.90 0.75 -7.53
C PHE A 38 -5.22 0.35 -8.17
N ILE A 39 -5.16 -0.23 -9.37
CA ILE A 39 -6.35 -0.69 -10.09
C ILE A 39 -7.04 -1.81 -9.32
N ARG A 40 -6.29 -2.84 -8.87
CA ARG A 40 -6.83 -3.94 -8.08
C ARG A 40 -7.41 -3.46 -6.77
N ASN A 41 -6.66 -2.62 -6.05
CA ASN A 41 -7.07 -2.10 -4.76
C ASN A 41 -8.38 -1.32 -4.86
N ALA A 42 -8.51 -0.46 -5.86
CA ALA A 42 -9.73 0.30 -6.10
C ALA A 42 -10.94 -0.62 -6.36
N LYS A 43 -10.75 -1.67 -7.15
CA LYS A 43 -11.80 -2.65 -7.42
C LYS A 43 -12.21 -3.43 -6.17
N ILE A 44 -11.25 -3.82 -5.34
CA ILE A 44 -11.51 -4.54 -4.10
C ILE A 44 -12.28 -3.64 -3.13
N ILE A 45 -11.86 -2.39 -2.97
CA ILE A 45 -12.52 -1.41 -2.10
C ILE A 45 -13.99 -1.23 -2.52
N GLU A 46 -14.24 -1.10 -3.82
CA GLU A 46 -15.60 -0.99 -4.35
C GLU A 46 -16.40 -2.28 -4.13
N ALA A 47 -15.84 -3.44 -4.47
CA ALA A 47 -16.50 -4.73 -4.31
C ALA A 47 -16.86 -5.06 -2.86
N MET A 48 -15.99 -4.71 -1.92
CA MET A 48 -16.23 -4.87 -0.48
C MET A 48 -17.06 -3.75 0.12
N ARG A 49 -17.41 -2.74 -0.65
CA ARG A 49 -18.16 -1.56 -0.22
C ARG A 49 -17.45 -0.71 0.83
N VAL A 50 -16.14 -0.81 0.90
CA VAL A 50 -15.31 0.00 1.82
C VAL A 50 -15.41 1.48 1.46
N ASP A 51 -15.62 1.82 0.18
CA ASP A 51 -15.86 3.17 -0.30
C ASP A 51 -17.02 3.88 0.45
N LYS A 52 -17.99 3.10 0.94
CA LYS A 52 -19.17 3.63 1.67
C LYS A 52 -18.82 4.11 3.09
N ILE A 53 -17.70 3.68 3.63
CA ILE A 53 -17.29 4.01 5.01
C ILE A 53 -15.95 4.74 5.08
N MET A 54 -15.30 5.02 3.95
CA MET A 54 -13.95 5.62 3.92
C MET A 54 -13.88 7.05 4.45
N THR A 55 -15.02 7.72 4.62
CA THR A 55 -15.09 9.04 5.25
C THR A 55 -15.01 8.96 6.78
N LYS A 56 -15.13 7.77 7.34
CA LYS A 56 -15.03 7.52 8.78
C LYS A 56 -13.63 6.99 9.12
N PRO A 57 -13.09 7.31 10.32
CA PRO A 57 -11.76 6.84 10.72
C PRO A 57 -11.62 5.31 10.64
N TYR A 58 -12.63 4.56 11.11
CA TYR A 58 -12.61 3.09 11.05
C TYR A 58 -12.67 2.56 9.62
N GLY A 59 -13.36 3.25 8.73
CA GLY A 59 -13.41 2.88 7.31
C GLY A 59 -12.09 3.11 6.62
N LYS A 60 -11.40 4.19 6.98
CA LYS A 60 -10.07 4.48 6.47
C LYS A 60 -9.05 3.44 6.92
N SER A 61 -9.10 3.01 8.17
CA SER A 61 -8.21 1.96 8.67
C SER A 61 -8.49 0.60 8.01
N ILE A 62 -9.76 0.27 7.73
CA ILE A 62 -10.12 -0.91 6.96
C ILE A 62 -9.53 -0.85 5.54
N ALA A 63 -9.59 0.30 4.88
CA ALA A 63 -8.99 0.49 3.56
C ALA A 63 -7.48 0.19 3.57
N MET A 64 -6.78 0.56 4.64
CA MET A 64 -5.37 0.22 4.82
C MET A 64 -5.14 -1.28 4.95
N VAL A 65 -6.03 -2.00 5.65
CA VAL A 65 -5.98 -3.46 5.73
C VAL A 65 -6.13 -4.09 4.35
N VAL A 66 -7.10 -3.63 3.56
CA VAL A 66 -7.31 -4.09 2.19
C VAL A 66 -6.06 -3.92 1.35
N ASP A 67 -5.42 -2.75 1.43
CA ASP A 67 -4.16 -2.47 0.73
C ASP A 67 -3.06 -3.46 1.11
N LYS A 68 -2.88 -3.72 2.41
CA LYS A 68 -1.84 -4.63 2.89
C LYS A 68 -2.09 -6.08 2.49
N VAL A 69 -3.36 -6.51 2.51
CA VAL A 69 -3.73 -7.86 2.06
C VAL A 69 -3.51 -8.02 0.57
N ASP A 70 -3.87 -7.01 -0.24
CA ASP A 70 -3.60 -7.03 -1.69
C ASP A 70 -2.10 -7.14 -1.97
N ARG A 71 -1.27 -6.38 -1.28
CA ARG A 71 0.19 -6.44 -1.42
C ARG A 71 0.73 -7.81 -1.03
N LEU A 72 0.21 -8.40 0.04
CA LEU A 72 0.61 -9.73 0.50
C LEU A 72 0.29 -10.79 -0.56
N VAL A 73 -0.94 -10.81 -1.05
CA VAL A 73 -1.38 -11.78 -2.07
C VAL A 73 -0.55 -11.64 -3.34
N ASN A 74 -0.41 -10.41 -3.84
CA ASN A 74 0.37 -10.18 -5.07
C ASN A 74 1.86 -10.50 -4.87
N GLY A 75 2.41 -10.19 -3.71
CA GLY A 75 3.79 -10.54 -3.37
C GLY A 75 4.03 -12.05 -3.37
N ILE A 76 3.09 -12.83 -2.87
CA ILE A 76 3.17 -14.29 -2.91
C ILE A 76 3.17 -14.79 -4.35
N LEU A 77 2.28 -14.25 -5.20
CA LEU A 77 2.21 -14.62 -6.61
C LEU A 77 3.49 -14.27 -7.37
N VAL A 78 4.06 -13.11 -7.10
CA VAL A 78 5.33 -12.68 -7.70
C VAL A 78 6.48 -13.55 -7.23
N LYS A 79 6.49 -13.96 -5.96
CA LYS A 79 7.51 -14.87 -5.41
C LYS A 79 7.45 -16.23 -6.09
N GLU A 80 6.28 -16.76 -6.38
CA GLU A 80 6.12 -18.00 -7.12
C GLU A 80 6.71 -17.93 -8.53
N GLN A 81 6.84 -16.73 -9.09
CA GLN A 81 7.49 -16.47 -10.37
C GLN A 81 9.02 -16.34 -10.24
N GLY A 82 9.57 -16.51 -9.04
CA GLY A 82 11.01 -16.46 -8.79
C GLY A 82 11.56 -15.09 -8.42
N ILE A 83 10.71 -14.10 -8.22
CA ILE A 83 11.13 -12.76 -7.81
C ILE A 83 11.25 -12.72 -6.28
N LYS A 84 12.37 -12.21 -5.76
CA LYS A 84 12.55 -12.05 -4.30
C LYS A 84 11.69 -10.95 -3.75
N ILE A 85 10.93 -11.27 -2.71
CA ILE A 85 10.11 -10.30 -1.97
C ILE A 85 10.62 -10.21 -0.54
N THR A 86 11.02 -9.01 -0.12
CA THR A 86 11.57 -8.77 1.22
C THR A 86 10.56 -8.22 2.22
N HIS A 87 9.34 -7.86 1.76
CA HIS A 87 8.35 -7.13 2.59
C HIS A 87 7.03 -7.87 2.82
N LEU A 88 6.97 -9.18 2.59
CA LEU A 88 5.74 -9.96 2.86
C LEU A 88 5.38 -9.93 4.34
N GLU A 89 6.38 -10.12 5.19
CA GLU A 89 6.20 -10.10 6.65
C GLU A 89 5.74 -8.72 7.12
N ASP A 90 6.32 -7.65 6.57
CA ASP A 90 5.91 -6.28 6.90
C ASP A 90 4.45 -6.02 6.54
N SER A 91 3.98 -6.54 5.42
CA SER A 91 2.58 -6.41 5.00
C SER A 91 1.64 -7.13 5.97
N ILE A 92 2.05 -8.29 6.48
CA ILE A 92 1.29 -9.04 7.50
C ILE A 92 1.23 -8.24 8.79
N ASP A 93 2.37 -7.76 9.26
CA ASP A 93 2.47 -7.00 10.52
C ASP A 93 1.64 -5.71 10.44
N ASP A 94 1.73 -4.99 9.32
CA ASP A 94 0.95 -3.79 9.09
C ASP A 94 -0.56 -4.08 9.10
N ALA A 95 -0.98 -5.18 8.47
CA ALA A 95 -2.39 -5.57 8.45
C ALA A 95 -2.91 -5.85 9.88
N ILE A 96 -2.10 -6.51 10.70
CA ILE A 96 -2.44 -6.78 12.11
C ILE A 96 -2.62 -5.47 12.88
N VAL A 97 -1.68 -4.53 12.71
CA VAL A 97 -1.74 -3.22 13.39
C VAL A 97 -3.00 -2.44 12.96
N TYR A 98 -3.30 -2.39 11.67
CA TYR A 98 -4.48 -1.68 11.18
C TYR A 98 -5.79 -2.34 11.59
N LEU A 99 -5.84 -3.68 11.70
CA LEU A 99 -7.00 -4.38 12.26
C LEU A 99 -7.22 -4.05 13.73
N PHE A 100 -6.15 -3.96 14.50
CA PHE A 100 -6.24 -3.54 15.90
C PHE A 100 -6.72 -2.09 16.02
N ILE A 101 -6.18 -1.18 15.19
CA ILE A 101 -6.63 0.21 15.14
C ILE A 101 -8.13 0.28 14.81
N THR A 102 -8.57 -0.50 13.82
CA THR A 102 -9.99 -0.57 13.45
C THR A 102 -10.87 -1.00 14.63
N LYS A 103 -10.43 -2.03 15.36
CA LYS A 103 -11.14 -2.51 16.55
C LYS A 103 -11.31 -1.39 17.58
N MET A 104 -10.26 -0.63 17.84
CA MET A 104 -10.31 0.46 18.82
C MET A 104 -11.22 1.61 18.33
N LEU A 105 -11.14 1.93 17.04
CA LEU A 105 -12.00 2.98 16.45
C LEU A 105 -13.48 2.58 16.48
N LEU A 106 -13.80 1.33 16.23
CA LEU A 106 -15.17 0.81 16.31
C LEU A 106 -15.71 0.81 17.75
N LYS A 107 -14.83 0.61 18.74
CA LYS A 107 -15.21 0.74 20.15
C LYS A 107 -15.56 2.19 20.51
N GLU A 108 -14.79 3.16 20.01
CA GLU A 108 -15.03 4.58 20.28
C GLU A 108 -16.39 5.07 19.77
N VAL A 109 -16.90 4.48 18.70
CA VAL A 109 -18.20 4.83 18.12
C VAL A 109 -19.31 3.83 18.47
N ASP A 110 -19.08 2.98 19.47
CA ASP A 110 -20.06 2.02 20.00
C ASP A 110 -20.62 1.00 19.00
N ILE A 111 -19.90 0.73 17.90
CA ILE A 111 -20.29 -0.33 16.97
C ILE A 111 -19.99 -1.70 17.59
N ILE A 112 -18.90 -1.78 18.35
CA ILE A 112 -18.56 -2.97 19.16
C ILE A 112 -18.28 -2.52 20.60
N GLU A 113 -18.61 -3.41 21.53
CA GLU A 113 -18.36 -3.20 22.95
C GLU A 113 -16.95 -3.60 23.38
#